data_29da3d970212c7b822103b6659f3766c
#
_entry.id   29da3d970212c7b822103b6659f3766c
#
_cell.length_a   1.000
_cell.length_b   1.000
_cell.length_c   1.000
_cell.angle_alpha   90.00
_cell.angle_beta   90.00
_cell.angle_gamma   90.00
#
_symmetry.space_group_name_H-M   'P 1'
#
loop_
_entity.id
_entity.type
_entity.pdbx_description
1 polymer ?
#
loop_
_entity_poly.entity_id
_entity_poly.type
_entity_poly.pdbx_seq_one_letter_code
_entity_poly.pdbx_strand_id
1 'polypeptide(L)' 'MNTSSRTGVVLLEVLVAMTILIFGCVAVLDA' A
#
# COMPACT_ATOMS: atom_id res chain seq x y z
N MET A 1 6.95 8.98 19.44
CA MET A 1 6.63 8.78 19.26
C MET A 1 6.56 9.17 18.46
N ASN A 2 6.61 9.32 18.04
CA ASN A 2 6.59 9.75 17.49
C ASN A 2 6.85 9.90 16.16
N THR A 3 7.85 10.50 15.59
CA THR A 3 8.23 10.53 14.20
C THR A 3 8.40 9.15 13.61
N SER A 4 9.07 8.29 14.34
CA SER A 4 9.25 6.90 13.91
C SER A 4 7.93 6.21 13.70
N SER A 5 7.03 6.40 14.64
CA SER A 5 5.74 5.74 14.60
C SER A 5 4.93 6.22 13.40
N ARG A 6 4.97 7.52 13.13
CA ARG A 6 4.24 8.07 12.01
C ARG A 6 4.82 7.60 10.68
N THR A 7 6.14 7.55 10.60
CA THR A 7 6.80 7.08 9.40
C THR A 7 6.43 5.63 9.13
N GLY A 8 6.39 4.82 10.17
CA GLY A 8 6.00 3.42 10.04
C GLY A 8 4.59 3.27 9.52
N VAL A 9 3.69 4.10 10.03
CA VAL A 9 2.29 4.06 9.61
C VAL A 9 2.17 4.48 8.15
N VAL A 10 2.91 5.52 7.77
CA VAL A 10 2.88 5.99 6.38
C VAL A 10 3.42 4.93 5.44
N LEU A 11 4.50 4.28 5.84
CA LEU A 11 5.08 3.21 5.03
C LEU A 11 4.12 2.04 4.90
N LEU A 12 3.46 1.71 5.98
CA LEU A 12 2.48 0.64 5.95
C LEU A 12 1.33 0.98 5.01
N GLU A 13 0.89 2.21 5.07
CA GLU A 13 -0.20 2.66 4.21
C GLU A 13 0.21 2.59 2.74
N VAL A 14 1.41 3.04 2.44
CA VAL A 14 1.91 3.00 1.06
C VAL A 14 2.02 1.55 0.60
N LEU A 15 2.50 0.69 1.46
CA LEU A 15 2.63 -0.73 1.13
C LEU A 15 1.28 -1.34 0.80
N VAL A 16 0.28 -1.07 1.63
CA VAL A 16 -1.07 -1.59 1.42
C VAL A 16 -1.65 -1.03 0.13
N ALA A 17 -1.48 0.26 -0.10
CA ALA A 17 -2.01 0.90 -1.30
C ALA A 17 -1.40 0.30 -2.56
N MET A 18 -0.09 0.07 -2.53
CA MET A 18 0.60 -0.52 -3.69
C MET A 18 0.12 -1.94 -3.93
N THR A 19 -0.11 -2.69 -2.89
CA THR A 19 -0.59 -4.05 -3.01
C THR A 19 -1.97 -4.07 -3.66
N ILE A 20 -2.85 -3.21 -3.22
CA ILE A 20 -4.20 -3.12 -3.77
C ILE A 20 -4.14 -2.68 -5.22
N LEU A 21 -3.28 -1.75 -5.54
CA LEU A 21 -3.13 -1.26 -6.90
C LEU A 21 -2.70 -2.39 -7.84
N ILE A 22 -1.72 -3.16 -7.40
CA ILE A 22 -1.20 -4.26 -8.21
C ILE A 22 -2.29 -5.31 -8.43
N PHE A 23 -3.00 -5.67 -7.38
CA PHE A 23 -4.09 -6.63 -7.50
C PHE A 23 -5.18 -6.11 -8.43
N GLY A 24 -5.49 -4.83 -8.33
CA GLY A 24 -6.49 -4.24 -9.20
C GLY A 24 -6.09 -4.30 -10.66
N CYS A 25 -4.83 -3.97 -10.94
CA CYS A 25 -4.33 -4.01 -12.31
C CYS A 25 -4.36 -5.42 -12.87
N VAL A 26 -3.92 -6.39 -12.08
CA VAL A 26 -3.93 -7.79 -12.52
C VAL A 26 -5.35 -8.27 -12.77
N ALA A 27 -6.27 -7.88 -11.91
CA ALA A 27 -7.67 -8.28 -12.05
C ALA A 27 -8.26 -7.72 -13.34
N VAL A 28 -7.94 -6.49 -13.67
CA VAL A 28 -8.43 -5.87 -14.90
C VAL A 28 -7.85 -6.56 -16.13
N LEU A 29 -6.56 -6.86 -16.09
CA LEU A 29 -5.91 -7.54 -17.21
C LEU A 29 -6.45 -8.95 -17.37
N ASP A 30 -6.78 -9.60 -16.28
CA ASP A 30 -7.27 -10.96 -16.31
C ASP A 30 -8.74 -11.02 -16.72
N ALA A 31 -9.45 -9.94 -16.45
CA ALA A 31 -10.85 -9.88 -16.82
C ALA A 31 -10.96 -9.60 -18.31
#